data_706d02c222d24d075c61967371f34ce4
#
_entry.id   706d02c222d24d075c61967371f34ce4
#
_cell.length_a   1.000
_cell.length_b   1.000
_cell.length_c   1.000
_cell.angle_alpha   90.00
_cell.angle_beta   90.00
_cell.angle_gamma   90.00
#
_symmetry.space_group_name_H-M   'P 1'
#
loop_
_entity.id
_entity.type
_entity.pdbx_description
1 polymer ?
#
loop_
_entity_poly.entity_id
_entity_poly.type
_entity_poly.pdbx_seq_one_letter_code
_entity_poly.pdbx_strand_id
1 'polypeptide(L)' 'MKATITEITLKGKTLYAYVVGKSNNGLILYVQNRLIRVQDDNIEIIEDYIVNLQFDLELKKLEDERATRAN' A
#
# COMPACT_ATOMS: atom_id res chain seq x y z
N MET A 1 10.30 -10.51 11.09
CA MET A 1 10.69 -9.61 10.00
C MET A 1 9.66 -8.51 9.87
N LYS A 2 10.10 -7.27 9.92
CA LYS A 2 9.16 -6.15 9.85
C LYS A 2 8.93 -5.75 8.40
N ALA A 3 7.67 -5.81 7.97
CA ALA A 3 7.30 -5.26 6.68
C ALA A 3 7.32 -3.73 6.77
N THR A 4 7.80 -3.09 5.73
CA THR A 4 7.86 -1.64 5.68
C THR A 4 6.55 -1.10 5.13
N ILE A 5 6.01 -0.09 5.81
CA ILE A 5 4.78 0.55 5.38
C ILE A 5 5.12 1.95 4.87
N THR A 6 4.52 2.34 3.78
CA THR A 6 4.72 3.66 3.19
C THR A 6 3.38 4.30 2.85
N GLU A 7 3.38 5.62 2.76
CA GLU A 7 2.22 6.34 2.26
C GLU A 7 2.34 6.49 0.75
N ILE A 8 1.23 6.30 0.06
CA ILE A 8 1.17 6.54 -1.38
C ILE A 8 -0.07 7.36 -1.69
N THR A 9 -0.05 8.04 -2.80
CA THR A 9 -1.21 8.79 -3.29
C THR A 9 -1.72 8.14 -4.55
N LEU A 10 -2.98 7.69 -4.49
CA LEU A 10 -3.66 7.10 -5.64
C LEU A 10 -4.94 7.89 -5.90
N LYS A 11 -5.07 8.39 -7.12
CA LYS A 11 -6.27 9.13 -7.53
C LYS A 11 -6.66 10.22 -6.54
N GLY A 12 -5.67 10.94 -6.03
CA GLY A 12 -5.91 12.03 -5.09
C GLY A 12 -6.12 11.61 -3.65
N LYS A 13 -6.09 10.33 -3.35
CA LYS A 13 -6.22 9.82 -1.99
C LYS A 13 -4.88 9.35 -1.47
N THR A 14 -4.58 9.69 -0.24
CA THR A 14 -3.38 9.19 0.44
C THR A 14 -3.75 7.90 1.18
N LEU A 15 -3.00 6.86 0.91
CA LEU A 15 -3.24 5.52 1.47
C LEU A 15 -1.95 4.97 2.04
N TYR A 16 -2.08 4.01 2.95
CA TYR A 16 -0.95 3.24 3.41
C TYR A 16 -0.83 1.95 2.60
N ALA A 17 0.39 1.55 2.34
CA ALA A 17 0.68 0.33 1.59
C ALA A 17 1.88 -0.37 2.18
N TYR A 18 1.93 -1.70 2.05
CA TYR A 18 3.11 -2.48 2.39
C TYR A 18 4.08 -2.51 1.23
N VAL A 19 5.35 -2.29 1.53
CA VAL A 19 6.41 -2.50 0.55
C VAL A 19 6.78 -3.97 0.62
N VAL A 20 6.37 -4.73 -0.39
CA VAL A 20 6.62 -6.18 -0.43
C VAL A 20 7.82 -6.54 -1.30
N GLY A 21 8.32 -5.61 -2.07
CA GLY A 21 9.49 -5.86 -2.90
C GLY A 21 9.94 -4.60 -3.61
N LYS A 22 11.06 -4.73 -4.31
CA LYS A 22 11.60 -3.65 -5.14
C LYS A 22 11.83 -4.17 -6.55
N SER A 23 11.45 -3.37 -7.54
CA SER A 23 11.87 -3.59 -8.91
C SER A 23 13.03 -2.64 -9.23
N ASN A 24 13.56 -2.72 -10.44
CA ASN A 24 14.76 -1.95 -10.80
C ASN A 24 14.62 -0.46 -10.57
N ASN A 25 13.47 0.12 -10.90
CA ASN A 25 13.25 1.55 -10.77
C ASN A 25 11.99 1.89 -9.99
N GLY A 26 11.49 0.95 -9.19
CA GLY A 26 10.26 1.20 -8.49
C GLY A 26 10.04 0.29 -7.30
N LEU A 27 8.85 0.32 -6.78
CA LEU A 27 8.46 -0.46 -5.60
C LEU A 27 7.29 -1.36 -5.96
N ILE A 28 7.26 -2.53 -5.34
CA ILE A 28 6.11 -3.42 -5.41
C ILE A 28 5.38 -3.30 -4.08
N LEU A 29 4.12 -2.90 -4.15
CA LEU A 29 3.34 -2.55 -2.98
C LEU A 29 2.08 -3.40 -2.90
N TYR A 30 1.70 -3.71 -1.66
CA TYR A 30 0.39 -4.30 -1.38
C TYR A 30 -0.52 -3.20 -0.87
N VAL A 31 -1.59 -2.93 -1.58
CA VAL A 31 -2.56 -1.90 -1.20
C VAL A 31 -3.95 -2.29 -1.72
N GLN A 32 -4.95 -2.16 -0.87
CA GLN A 32 -6.35 -2.41 -1.24
C GLN A 32 -6.57 -3.77 -1.90
N ASN A 33 -5.99 -4.82 -1.32
CA ASN A 33 -6.11 -6.20 -1.79
C ASN A 33 -5.53 -6.43 -3.19
N ARG A 34 -4.49 -5.65 -3.55
CA ARG A 34 -3.84 -5.74 -4.84
C ARG A 34 -2.34 -5.63 -4.69
N LEU A 35 -1.62 -6.28 -5.58
CA LEU A 35 -0.20 -5.99 -5.75
C LEU A 35 -0.04 -5.04 -6.91
N ILE A 36 0.64 -3.93 -6.65
CA ILE A 36 0.91 -2.94 -7.68
C ILE A 36 2.40 -2.67 -7.76
N ARG A 37 2.83 -2.24 -8.93
CA ARG A 37 4.18 -1.73 -9.15
C ARG A 37 4.09 -0.24 -9.38
N VAL A 38 4.81 0.52 -8.59
CA VAL A 38 4.90 1.97 -8.75
C VAL A 38 6.29 2.30 -9.25
N GLN A 39 6.37 2.88 -10.45
CA GLN A 39 7.61 3.29 -11.06
C GLN A 39 7.42 4.69 -11.61
N ASP A 40 8.17 5.64 -11.04
CA ASP A 40 7.97 7.06 -11.30
C ASP A 40 6.51 7.43 -11.00
N ASP A 41 5.77 7.96 -11.94
CA ASP A 41 4.37 8.29 -11.77
C ASP A 41 3.42 7.22 -12.32
N ASN A 42 3.98 6.09 -12.74
CA ASN A 42 3.18 5.02 -13.33
C ASN A 42 2.82 3.98 -12.29
N ILE A 43 1.58 3.54 -12.32
CA ILE A 43 1.07 2.51 -11.43
C ILE A 43 0.56 1.37 -12.30
N GLU A 44 1.06 0.16 -12.03
CA GLU A 44 0.66 -1.03 -12.75
C GLU A 44 0.14 -2.06 -11.78
N ILE A 45 -1.04 -2.60 -12.04
CA ILE A 45 -1.59 -3.68 -11.23
C ILE A 45 -0.93 -4.99 -11.68
N ILE A 46 -0.18 -5.60 -10.77
CA ILE A 46 0.47 -6.88 -11.04
C ILE A 46 -0.52 -8.00 -10.82
N GLU A 47 -1.25 -7.93 -9.72
CA GLU A 47 -2.16 -8.98 -9.34
C GLU A 47 -3.34 -8.38 -8.58
N ASP A 48 -4.53 -8.81 -8.93
CA ASP A 48 -5.77 -8.29 -8.37
C ASP A 48 -6.41 -9.32 -7.43
N TYR A 49 -7.24 -8.83 -6.50
CA TYR A 49 -8.01 -9.68 -5.58
C TYR A 49 -7.16 -10.60 -4.71
N ILE A 50 -5.99 -10.12 -4.27
CA ILE A 50 -5.19 -10.85 -3.29
C ILE A 50 -5.67 -10.44 -1.91
N VAL A 51 -5.95 -11.41 -1.06
CA VAL A 51 -6.32 -11.13 0.32
C VAL A 51 -5.19 -11.58 1.23
N ASN A 52 -4.64 -10.65 1.98
CA ASN A 52 -3.68 -10.93 3.04
C ASN A 52 -4.22 -10.30 4.31
N LEU A 53 -4.88 -11.11 5.13
CA LEU A 53 -5.59 -10.61 6.31
C LEU A 53 -4.67 -9.88 7.28
N GLN A 54 -3.44 -10.34 7.44
CA GLN A 54 -2.50 -9.70 8.34
C GLN A 54 -2.15 -8.28 7.87
N PHE A 55 -1.85 -8.14 6.59
CA PHE A 55 -1.55 -6.83 6.02
C PHE A 55 -2.78 -5.92 6.05
N ASP A 56 -3.93 -6.48 5.70
CA ASP A 56 -5.17 -5.71 5.67
C ASP A 56 -5.52 -5.14 7.05
N LEU A 57 -5.35 -5.94 8.10
CA LEU A 57 -5.63 -5.48 9.45
C LEU A 57 -4.68 -4.37 9.88
N GLU A 58 -3.41 -4.49 9.57
CA GLU A 58 -2.44 -3.46 9.95
C GLU A 58 -2.64 -2.17 9.17
N LEU A 59 -2.92 -2.27 7.88
CA LEU A 59 -3.19 -1.08 7.08
C LEU A 59 -4.46 -0.38 7.54
N LYS A 60 -5.49 -1.15 7.85
CA LYS A 60 -6.72 -0.58 8.36
C LYS A 60 -6.51 0.13 9.69
N LYS A 61 -5.71 -0.46 10.56
CA LYS A 61 -5.40 0.14 11.85
C LYS A 61 -4.74 1.51 11.67
N LEU A 62 -3.79 1.62 10.75
CA LEU A 62 -3.13 2.88 10.48
C LEU A 62 -4.08 3.91 9.87
N GLU A 63 -4.95 3.47 8.98
CA GLU A 63 -5.96 4.36 8.41
C GLU A 63 -6.91 4.88 9.47
N ASP A 64 -7.33 4.03 10.40
CA ASP A 64 -8.21 4.44 11.49
C ASP A 64 -7.51 5.43 12.42
N GLU A 65 -6.25 5.20 12.73
CA GLU A 65 -5.47 6.13 13.56
C GLU A 65 -5.33 7.49 12.88
N ARG A 66 -5.10 7.47 11.57
CA ARG A 66 -4.98 8.70 10.80
C ARG A 66 -6.30 9.48 10.79
N ALA A 67 -7.41 8.79 10.60
CA ALA A 67 -8.73 9.42 10.62
C ALA A 67 -9.01 10.05 11.97
N THR A 68 -8.61 9.38 13.05
CA THR A 68 -8.78 9.91 14.41
C THR A 68 -7.94 11.16 14.64
N ARG A 69 -6.72 11.18 14.09
CA ARG A 69 -5.85 12.35 14.23
C ARG A 69 -6.30 13.54 13.41
N ALA A 70 -7.02 13.31 12.34
CA ALA A 70 -7.48 14.37 11.46
C ALA A 70 -8.59 15.22 12.07
N ASN A 71 -9.11 14.81 13.22
CA ASN A 71 -10.17 15.55 13.92
C ASN A 71 -9.57 16.51 14.95
#